data_ac96abc66735eac6a63da1f34173f7a9
#
_entry.id   ac96abc66735eac6a63da1f34173f7a9
#
_cell.length_a   1.000
_cell.length_b   1.000
_cell.length_c   1.000
_cell.angle_alpha   90.00
_cell.angle_beta   90.00
_cell.angle_gamma   90.00
#
_symmetry.space_group_name_H-M   'P 1'
#
loop_
_entity.id
_entity.type
_entity.pdbx_description
1 polymer ?
#
loop_
_entity_poly.entity_id
_entity_poly.type
_entity_poly.pdbx_seq_one_letter_code
_entity_poly.pdbx_strand_id
1 'polypeptide(L)'
;MAGDKKYCKECREEIKGRRDKQYCSDYCRAMHFHNRNYEISNFMRRVNYTIRKNRSILSDLNPNGKTKTHKHTLLDAGLNFDYFTNVYKTRAGKVYYFCYDQGYVHIKDDYYALVVKEDYVG
;
A
#
# COMPACT_ATOMS: atom_id res chain seq x y z
N MET A 1 2.92 -46.93 7.27
CA MET A 1 2.02 -46.15 6.41
C MET A 1 2.81 -45.19 5.57
N ALA A 2 2.58 -45.19 4.29
CA ALA A 2 3.23 -44.24 3.45
C ALA A 2 2.77 -42.85 3.92
N GLY A 3 3.57 -42.18 4.69
CA GLY A 3 3.29 -40.84 5.11
C GLY A 3 3.18 -39.92 3.91
N ASP A 4 2.51 -38.84 4.09
CA ASP A 4 2.43 -37.81 3.07
C ASP A 4 3.85 -37.34 2.72
N LYS A 5 4.16 -37.30 1.46
CA LYS A 5 5.46 -36.79 1.01
C LYS A 5 5.57 -35.32 1.31
N LYS A 6 6.69 -34.92 1.89
CA LYS A 6 6.99 -33.52 2.17
C LYS A 6 8.01 -32.99 1.17
N TYR A 7 7.84 -31.76 0.80
CA TYR A 7 8.70 -31.11 -0.18
C TYR A 7 9.32 -29.84 0.42
N CYS A 8 10.56 -29.58 0.05
CA CYS A 8 11.26 -28.38 0.45
C CYS A 8 10.51 -27.13 -0.02
N LYS A 9 10.30 -26.18 0.86
CA LYS A 9 9.57 -24.94 0.50
C LYS A 9 10.32 -24.09 -0.51
N GLU A 10 11.65 -24.26 -0.61
CA GLU A 10 12.46 -23.48 -1.55
C GLU A 10 12.69 -24.21 -2.88
N CYS A 11 13.32 -25.39 -2.86
CA CYS A 11 13.68 -26.10 -4.08
C CYS A 11 12.62 -27.10 -4.57
N ARG A 12 11.63 -27.38 -3.76
CA ARG A 12 10.54 -28.32 -4.08
C ARG A 12 10.94 -29.79 -4.19
N GLU A 13 12.16 -30.14 -3.79
CA GLU A 13 12.59 -31.53 -3.74
C GLU A 13 12.00 -32.22 -2.52
N GLU A 14 11.82 -33.55 -2.63
CA GLU A 14 11.31 -34.37 -1.54
C GLU A 14 12.24 -34.34 -0.34
N ILE A 15 11.67 -34.12 0.84
CA ILE A 15 12.42 -34.08 2.10
C ILE A 15 12.22 -35.38 2.85
N LYS A 16 13.33 -35.96 3.35
CA LYS A 16 13.31 -37.10 4.24
C LYS A 16 13.83 -36.62 5.60
N GLY A 17 13.25 -37.11 6.68
CA GLY A 17 13.69 -36.78 8.03
C GLY A 17 12.56 -36.43 8.97
N ARG A 18 12.80 -35.48 9.87
CA ARG A 18 11.85 -35.10 10.91
C ARG A 18 10.55 -34.56 10.34
N ARG A 19 9.44 -34.76 11.07
CA ARG A 19 8.13 -34.26 10.68
C ARG A 19 8.11 -32.77 10.52
N ASP A 20 8.86 -32.04 11.33
CA ASP A 20 8.90 -30.60 11.35
C ASP A 20 9.86 -29.99 10.31
N LYS A 21 10.58 -30.83 9.58
CA LYS A 21 11.51 -30.36 8.57
C LYS A 21 10.77 -29.76 7.39
N GLN A 22 11.07 -28.52 7.07
CA GLN A 22 10.42 -27.77 5.99
C GLN A 22 11.35 -27.51 4.81
N TYR A 23 12.66 -27.67 5.00
CA TYR A 23 13.67 -27.39 4.00
C TYR A 23 14.65 -28.54 3.92
N CYS A 24 15.16 -28.81 2.73
CA CYS A 24 16.11 -29.93 2.53
C CYS A 24 17.47 -29.59 3.13
N SER A 25 17.81 -28.33 3.32
CA SER A 25 19.10 -27.91 3.86
C SER A 25 19.00 -26.53 4.49
N ASP A 26 20.04 -26.15 5.23
CA ASP A 26 20.13 -24.78 5.77
C ASP A 26 20.26 -23.76 4.67
N TYR A 27 20.89 -24.12 3.56
CA TYR A 27 20.99 -23.25 2.39
C TYR A 27 19.60 -22.89 1.86
N CYS A 28 18.73 -23.89 1.66
CA CYS A 28 17.37 -23.65 1.17
C CYS A 28 16.56 -22.81 2.14
N ARG A 29 16.74 -23.01 3.45
CA ARG A 29 16.08 -22.21 4.46
C ARG A 29 16.48 -20.73 4.34
N ALA A 30 17.77 -20.48 4.27
CA ALA A 30 18.31 -19.12 4.15
C ALA A 30 17.84 -18.46 2.87
N MET A 31 17.85 -19.16 1.74
CA MET A 31 17.40 -18.62 0.46
C MET A 31 15.91 -18.31 0.44
N HIS A 32 15.11 -19.15 1.07
CA HIS A 32 13.66 -18.91 1.16
C HIS A 32 13.36 -17.61 1.91
N PHE A 33 13.99 -17.41 3.07
CA PHE A 33 13.81 -16.18 3.84
C PHE A 33 14.32 -14.96 3.09
N HIS A 34 15.46 -15.08 2.42
CA HIS A 34 16.01 -14.00 1.61
C HIS A 34 15.05 -13.58 0.48
N ASN A 35 14.54 -14.54 -0.27
CA ASN A 35 13.62 -14.27 -1.37
C ASN A 35 12.33 -13.66 -0.88
N ARG A 36 11.80 -14.15 0.24
CA ARG A 36 10.58 -13.60 0.83
C ARG A 36 10.76 -12.15 1.26
N ASN A 37 11.88 -11.85 1.91
CA ASN A 37 12.18 -10.48 2.35
C ASN A 37 12.36 -9.54 1.15
N TYR A 38 12.96 -10.02 0.08
CA TYR A 38 13.13 -9.26 -1.15
C TYR A 38 11.77 -8.91 -1.77
N GLU A 39 10.85 -9.86 -1.85
CA GLU A 39 9.50 -9.64 -2.38
C GLU A 39 8.72 -8.64 -1.54
N ILE A 40 8.78 -8.76 -0.22
CA ILE A 40 8.12 -7.84 0.71
C ILE A 40 8.69 -6.42 0.54
N SER A 41 10.01 -6.28 0.43
CA SER A 41 10.66 -4.99 0.25
C SER A 41 10.24 -4.32 -1.06
N ASN A 42 10.13 -5.08 -2.14
CA ASN A 42 9.67 -4.58 -3.43
C ASN A 42 8.22 -4.12 -3.36
N PHE A 43 7.37 -4.88 -2.69
CA PHE A 43 5.98 -4.49 -2.48
C PHE A 43 5.89 -3.16 -1.73
N MET A 44 6.64 -3.01 -0.65
CA MET A 44 6.67 -1.77 0.13
C MET A 44 7.15 -0.59 -0.69
N ARG A 45 8.15 -0.77 -1.53
CA ARG A 45 8.64 0.28 -2.41
C ARG A 45 7.56 0.74 -3.39
N ARG A 46 6.79 -0.19 -3.94
CA ARG A 46 5.69 0.14 -4.86
C ARG A 46 4.58 0.90 -4.17
N VAL A 47 4.20 0.47 -2.96
CA VAL A 47 3.19 1.16 -2.16
C VAL A 47 3.66 2.57 -1.82
N ASN A 48 4.89 2.71 -1.35
CA ASN A 48 5.47 4.01 -0.99
C ASN A 48 5.54 4.93 -2.22
N TYR A 49 5.94 4.41 -3.35
CA TYR A 49 5.98 5.17 -4.60
C TYR A 49 4.59 5.69 -4.97
N THR A 50 3.58 4.83 -4.90
CA THR A 50 2.20 5.19 -5.24
C THR A 50 1.67 6.29 -4.33
N ILE A 51 1.93 6.20 -3.02
CA ILE A 51 1.50 7.22 -2.06
C ILE A 51 2.21 8.55 -2.31
N ARG A 52 3.53 8.52 -2.58
CA ARG A 52 4.28 9.73 -2.91
C ARG A 52 3.78 10.38 -4.18
N LYS A 53 3.46 9.58 -5.19
CA LYS A 53 2.90 10.06 -6.44
C LYS A 53 1.54 10.72 -6.20
N ASN A 54 0.68 10.08 -5.39
CA ASN A 54 -0.60 10.65 -5.01
C ASN A 54 -0.43 12.03 -4.35
N ARG A 55 0.52 12.13 -3.42
CA ARG A 55 0.82 13.41 -2.76
C ARG A 55 1.21 14.49 -3.77
N SER A 56 2.09 14.15 -4.69
CA SER A 56 2.55 15.10 -5.72
C SER A 56 1.41 15.57 -6.59
N ILE A 57 0.52 14.65 -6.99
CA ILE A 57 -0.67 14.98 -7.80
C ILE A 57 -1.57 15.95 -7.05
N LEU A 58 -1.88 15.63 -5.79
CA LEU A 58 -2.75 16.46 -4.97
C LEU A 58 -2.13 17.85 -4.74
N SER A 59 -0.84 17.91 -4.47
CA SER A 59 -0.12 19.16 -4.27
C SER A 59 -0.14 20.03 -5.53
N ASP A 60 0.11 19.41 -6.69
CA ASP A 60 0.12 20.13 -7.98
C ASP A 60 -1.25 20.69 -8.33
N LEU A 61 -2.31 19.96 -8.01
CA LEU A 61 -3.68 20.38 -8.28
C LEU A 61 -4.23 21.36 -7.24
N ASN A 62 -3.52 21.56 -6.15
CA ASN A 62 -3.95 22.39 -5.03
C ASN A 62 -2.90 23.43 -4.63
N PRO A 63 -2.47 24.30 -5.55
CA PRO A 63 -1.38 25.24 -5.27
C PRO A 63 -1.73 26.28 -4.18
N ASN A 64 -3.01 26.57 -4.00
CA ASN A 64 -3.46 27.58 -3.03
C ASN A 64 -3.94 26.98 -1.71
N GLY A 65 -3.75 25.67 -1.51
CA GLY A 65 -4.12 24.98 -0.28
C GLY A 65 -5.59 24.60 -0.16
N LYS A 66 -6.44 25.02 -1.08
CA LYS A 66 -7.87 24.70 -1.06
C LYS A 66 -8.42 24.78 -2.47
N THR A 67 -8.84 23.66 -3.02
CA THR A 67 -9.29 23.55 -4.41
C THR A 67 -10.46 22.58 -4.50
N LYS A 68 -11.43 22.90 -5.35
CA LYS A 68 -12.51 21.98 -5.71
C LYS A 68 -12.19 21.40 -7.08
N THR A 69 -12.22 20.06 -7.22
CA THR A 69 -11.89 19.41 -8.47
C THR A 69 -12.82 18.23 -8.74
N HIS A 70 -12.90 17.83 -9.99
CA HIS A 70 -13.71 16.70 -10.41
C HIS A 70 -12.90 15.41 -10.30
N LYS A 71 -13.57 14.30 -9.96
CA LYS A 71 -12.95 12.97 -9.88
C LYS A 71 -12.17 12.62 -11.14
N HIS A 72 -12.71 12.97 -12.30
CA HIS A 72 -12.10 12.71 -13.60
C HIS A 72 -10.72 13.36 -13.72
N THR A 73 -10.57 14.58 -13.21
CA THR A 73 -9.28 15.29 -13.19
C THR A 73 -8.27 14.55 -12.34
N LEU A 74 -8.70 14.03 -11.18
CA LEU A 74 -7.82 13.24 -10.29
C LEU A 74 -7.39 11.95 -10.95
N LEU A 75 -8.32 11.24 -11.59
CA LEU A 75 -8.01 9.98 -12.27
C LEU A 75 -7.09 10.20 -13.47
N ASP A 76 -7.33 11.25 -14.26
CA ASP A 76 -6.48 11.58 -15.41
C ASP A 76 -5.06 11.93 -15.00
N ALA A 77 -4.89 12.55 -13.83
CA ALA A 77 -3.58 12.85 -13.27
C ALA A 77 -2.87 11.60 -12.75
N GLY A 78 -3.60 10.50 -12.60
CA GLY A 78 -3.03 9.23 -12.15
C GLY A 78 -3.21 8.94 -10.67
N LEU A 79 -4.13 9.63 -9.99
CA LEU A 79 -4.38 9.38 -8.57
C LEU A 79 -4.91 7.97 -8.35
N ASN A 80 -4.32 7.25 -7.40
CA ASN A 80 -4.79 5.94 -6.99
C ASN A 80 -5.50 6.07 -5.64
N PHE A 81 -6.82 5.98 -5.66
CA PHE A 81 -7.67 6.17 -4.48
C PHE A 81 -7.51 5.07 -3.43
N ASP A 82 -6.90 3.94 -3.79
CA ASP A 82 -6.72 2.82 -2.86
C ASP A 82 -5.56 3.02 -1.90
N TYR A 83 -4.72 4.03 -2.11
CA TYR A 83 -3.50 4.25 -1.34
C TYR A 83 -3.49 5.63 -0.68
N PHE A 84 -3.36 5.63 0.62
CA PHE A 84 -3.31 6.85 1.45
C PHE A 84 -2.57 6.55 2.74
N THR A 85 -2.11 7.60 3.44
CA THR A 85 -1.40 7.41 4.72
C THR A 85 -2.33 7.49 5.93
N ASN A 86 -3.32 8.37 5.87
CA ASN A 86 -4.21 8.62 7.00
C ASN A 86 -5.63 8.84 6.53
N VAL A 87 -6.57 8.53 7.43
CA VAL A 87 -7.99 8.80 7.24
C VAL A 87 -8.47 9.60 8.44
N TYR A 88 -9.19 10.67 8.19
CA TYR A 88 -9.81 11.48 9.23
C TYR A 88 -11.32 11.52 9.01
N LYS A 89 -12.07 11.07 10.01
CA LYS A 89 -13.53 11.03 9.94
C LYS A 89 -14.11 12.07 10.89
N THR A 90 -14.94 12.97 10.36
CA THR A 90 -15.58 14.01 11.16
C THR A 90 -16.83 13.48 11.85
N ARG A 91 -17.32 14.23 12.85
CA ARG A 91 -18.58 13.90 13.53
C ARG A 91 -19.77 13.93 12.57
N ALA A 92 -19.71 14.77 11.55
CA ALA A 92 -20.76 14.88 10.53
C ALA A 92 -20.74 13.74 9.51
N GLY A 93 -19.76 12.81 9.63
CA GLY A 93 -19.66 11.67 8.73
C GLY A 93 -18.81 11.89 7.50
N LYS A 94 -18.17 13.04 7.35
CA LYS A 94 -17.25 13.28 6.24
C LYS A 94 -15.95 12.53 6.47
N VAL A 95 -15.40 11.93 5.42
CA VAL A 95 -14.16 11.17 5.48
C VAL A 95 -13.11 11.84 4.63
N TYR A 96 -12.03 12.26 5.27
CA TYR A 96 -10.88 12.87 4.61
C TYR A 96 -9.79 11.82 4.45
N TYR A 97 -9.23 11.72 3.25
CA TYR A 97 -8.11 10.82 2.95
C TYR A 97 -6.87 11.66 2.69
N PHE A 98 -5.80 11.33 3.39
CA PHE A 98 -4.53 12.06 3.29
C PHE A 98 -3.40 11.21 2.75
N CYS A 99 -2.61 11.80 1.88
CA CYS A 99 -1.31 11.30 1.47
C CYS A 99 -0.28 12.26 2.05
N TYR A 100 0.21 11.94 3.23
CA TYR A 100 1.08 12.80 4.06
C TYR A 100 0.31 14.07 4.45
N ASP A 101 0.70 15.24 3.91
CA ASP A 101 0.09 16.53 4.21
C ASP A 101 -1.00 16.95 3.23
N GLN A 102 -1.18 16.22 2.13
CA GLN A 102 -2.16 16.54 1.10
C GLN A 102 -3.34 15.59 1.18
N GLY A 103 -4.54 16.13 1.11
CA GLY A 103 -5.73 15.30 1.25
C GLY A 103 -6.88 15.71 0.37
N TYR A 104 -7.91 14.89 0.40
CA TYR A 104 -9.15 15.15 -0.34
C TYR A 104 -10.34 14.64 0.44
N VAL A 105 -11.50 15.22 0.16
CA VAL A 105 -12.78 14.81 0.72
C VAL A 105 -13.83 14.88 -0.38
N HIS A 106 -14.67 13.84 -0.44
CA HIS A 106 -15.82 13.84 -1.36
C HIS A 106 -16.84 14.89 -0.91
N ILE A 107 -17.28 15.73 -1.84
CA ILE A 107 -18.25 16.79 -1.54
C ILE A 107 -19.65 16.38 -2.00
N LYS A 108 -19.84 16.30 -3.31
CA LYS A 108 -21.13 16.03 -3.95
C LYS A 108 -20.89 15.48 -5.34
N ASP A 109 -21.69 14.49 -5.75
CA ASP A 109 -21.54 13.83 -7.05
C ASP A 109 -20.11 13.32 -7.23
N ASP A 110 -19.42 13.73 -8.29
CA ASP A 110 -18.03 13.35 -8.55
C ASP A 110 -17.04 14.47 -8.21
N TYR A 111 -17.43 15.39 -7.33
CA TYR A 111 -16.56 16.49 -6.93
C TYR A 111 -15.88 16.22 -5.59
N TYR A 112 -14.64 16.66 -5.51
CA TYR A 112 -13.79 16.53 -4.34
C TYR A 112 -13.20 17.89 -3.98
N ALA A 113 -13.05 18.12 -2.68
CA ALA A 113 -12.27 19.25 -2.17
C ALA A 113 -10.89 18.76 -1.82
N LEU A 114 -9.88 19.47 -2.29
CA LEU A 114 -8.49 19.19 -1.94
C LEU A 114 -8.11 20.08 -0.75
N VAL A 115 -7.45 19.49 0.22
CA VAL A 115 -7.12 20.14 1.49
C VAL A 115 -5.69 19.84 1.91
N VAL A 116 -5.17 20.66 2.81
CA VAL A 116 -3.86 20.47 3.44
C VAL A 116 -4.06 20.10 4.90
N LYS A 117 -3.24 19.20 5.39
CA LYS A 117 -3.41 18.58 6.70
C LYS A 117 -3.30 19.51 7.90
N GLU A 118 -2.60 20.63 7.77
CA GLU A 118 -2.26 21.51 8.89
C GLU A 118 -3.44 21.88 9.80
N ASP A 119 -4.61 22.10 9.20
CA ASP A 119 -5.79 22.57 9.92
C ASP A 119 -6.67 21.45 10.46
N TYR A 120 -6.44 20.19 10.05
CA TYR A 120 -7.36 19.08 10.32
C TYR A 120 -6.79 17.98 11.20
N VAL A 121 -5.49 17.89 11.29
CA VAL A 121 -4.83 16.85 12.08
C VAL A 121 -3.77 17.53 12.95
N GLY A 122 -4.22 17.97 14.09
CA GLY A 122 -3.34 18.56 15.07
C GLY A 122 -2.36 17.56 15.68
#